data_c2345c52e37c82c973481823decd6b83
#
_entry.id   c2345c52e37c82c973481823decd6b83
#
_cell.length_a   1.000
_cell.length_b   1.000
_cell.length_c   1.000
_cell.angle_alpha   90.00
_cell.angle_beta   90.00
_cell.angle_gamma   90.00
#
_symmetry.space_group_name_H-M   'P 1'
#
loop_
_entity.id
_entity.type
_entity.pdbx_description
1 polymer ?
#
loop_
_entity_poly.entity_id
_entity_poly.type
_entity_poly.pdbx_seq_one_letter_code
_entity_poly.pdbx_strand_id
1 'polypeptide(L)'
;LAITASDYDDGLSTTFFQGRAEHLPWERARRRGLRTLLTSDHLLASSALPFVFPATHIGDKFYGDGSIHQLSPLSPAIHLGAERILLITLDPPAHTAPTFHHGHLTSSNIASHLLDTVFTDTLNSDLERLWRINQTLDLIPERERNRLKLKRVETCVLKPSQDLDLLALAYLRKLPVHLRRLLRVLGVTGDETSSLASFLMFYPGYCQQLIKLGYLDTLNERRRVEAFLGIEEMVPVET
;
A
#
# COMPACT_ATOMS: atom_id res chain seq x y z
N LEU A 1 -15.72 4.02 2.20
CA LEU A 1 -14.78 2.99 1.74
C LEU A 1 -14.33 3.31 0.32
N ALA A 2 -13.06 3.12 0.02
CA ALA A 2 -12.50 3.29 -1.31
C ALA A 2 -11.54 2.14 -1.63
N ILE A 3 -11.53 1.71 -2.88
CA ILE A 3 -10.70 0.61 -3.39
C ILE A 3 -10.09 1.10 -4.69
N THR A 4 -8.78 0.97 -4.84
CA THR A 4 -8.06 1.39 -6.06
C THR A 4 -7.69 0.17 -6.89
N ALA A 5 -7.95 0.24 -8.20
CA ALA A 5 -7.55 -0.76 -9.17
C ALA A 5 -6.95 -0.08 -10.41
N SER A 6 -6.15 -0.80 -11.15
CA SER A 6 -5.57 -0.35 -12.42
C SER A 6 -6.47 -0.72 -13.58
N ASP A 7 -6.98 0.28 -14.28
CA ASP A 7 -7.75 0.11 -15.50
C ASP A 7 -6.80 -0.21 -16.66
N TYR A 8 -6.93 -1.40 -17.23
CA TYR A 8 -6.06 -1.83 -18.33
C TYR A 8 -6.46 -1.29 -19.70
N ASP A 9 -7.72 -0.91 -19.86
CA ASP A 9 -8.23 -0.37 -21.11
C ASP A 9 -7.81 1.10 -21.30
N ASP A 10 -7.93 1.92 -20.25
CA ASP A 10 -7.58 3.35 -20.30
C ASP A 10 -6.15 3.64 -19.81
N GLY A 11 -5.47 2.70 -19.17
CA GLY A 11 -4.16 2.90 -18.55
C GLY A 11 -4.19 3.88 -17.35
N LEU A 12 -5.28 3.87 -16.59
CA LEU A 12 -5.53 4.79 -15.49
C LEU A 12 -5.56 4.08 -14.13
N SER A 13 -5.19 4.82 -13.09
CA SER A 13 -5.53 4.43 -11.71
C SER A 13 -6.99 4.82 -11.43
N THR A 14 -7.84 3.84 -11.16
CA THR A 14 -9.25 4.04 -10.84
C THR A 14 -9.52 3.74 -9.39
N THR A 15 -10.03 4.72 -8.65
CA THR A 15 -10.49 4.55 -7.28
C THR A 15 -12.01 4.45 -7.26
N PHE A 16 -12.53 3.28 -6.97
CA PHE A 16 -13.95 3.05 -6.72
C PHE A 16 -14.25 3.44 -5.29
N PHE A 17 -15.27 4.26 -5.06
CA PHE A 17 -15.61 4.66 -3.69
C PHE A 17 -17.10 4.67 -3.41
N GLN A 18 -17.42 4.39 -2.15
CA GLN A 18 -18.75 4.46 -1.58
C GLN A 18 -18.69 5.29 -0.30
N GLY A 19 -19.54 6.30 -0.20
CA GLY A 19 -19.52 7.24 0.90
C GLY A 19 -20.67 8.24 0.84
N ARG A 20 -20.56 9.31 1.62
CA ARG A 20 -21.58 10.37 1.71
C ARG A 20 -21.81 11.05 0.37
N ALA A 21 -23.00 11.66 0.21
CA ALA A 21 -23.40 12.31 -1.04
C ALA A 21 -22.47 13.44 -1.49
N GLU A 22 -21.84 14.13 -0.54
CA GLU A 22 -20.92 15.24 -0.75
C GLU A 22 -19.60 14.87 -1.44
N HIS A 23 -19.19 13.59 -1.37
CA HIS A 23 -17.99 13.12 -2.05
C HIS A 23 -18.31 12.91 -3.54
N LEU A 24 -17.82 13.80 -4.37
CA LEU A 24 -18.06 13.77 -5.80
C LEU A 24 -17.00 12.94 -6.54
N PRO A 25 -17.35 12.30 -7.67
CA PRO A 25 -16.37 11.73 -8.57
C PRO A 25 -15.33 12.78 -9.00
N TRP A 26 -14.11 12.33 -9.28
CA TRP A 26 -13.04 13.23 -9.75
C TRP A 26 -12.28 12.61 -10.91
N GLU A 27 -11.67 13.45 -11.72
CA GLU A 27 -10.77 13.06 -12.79
C GLU A 27 -9.51 13.95 -12.75
N ARG A 28 -8.36 13.32 -12.93
CA ARG A 28 -7.04 13.94 -12.99
C ARG A 28 -6.21 13.24 -14.06
N ALA A 29 -5.05 13.79 -14.36
CA ALA A 29 -4.11 13.14 -15.25
C ALA A 29 -3.79 11.73 -14.72
N ARG A 30 -4.10 10.71 -15.51
CA ARG A 30 -3.84 9.28 -15.24
C ARG A 30 -4.50 8.68 -13.99
N ARG A 31 -5.50 9.34 -13.39
CA ARG A 31 -6.26 8.80 -12.26
C ARG A 31 -7.67 9.39 -12.17
N ARG A 32 -8.61 8.56 -11.71
CA ARG A 32 -10.00 8.97 -11.51
C ARG A 32 -10.60 8.33 -10.27
N GLY A 33 -11.64 8.95 -9.73
CA GLY A 33 -12.48 8.40 -8.68
C GLY A 33 -13.91 8.23 -9.17
N LEU A 34 -14.42 7.01 -9.07
CA LEU A 34 -15.78 6.65 -9.49
C LEU A 34 -16.61 6.28 -8.27
N ARG A 35 -17.76 6.95 -8.13
CA ARG A 35 -18.72 6.61 -7.11
C ARG A 35 -19.52 5.40 -7.56
N THR A 36 -19.46 4.30 -6.80
CA THR A 36 -20.17 3.07 -7.11
C THR A 36 -20.51 2.29 -5.86
N LEU A 37 -21.42 1.33 -5.96
CA LEU A 37 -21.61 0.31 -4.95
C LEU A 37 -20.44 -0.68 -5.03
N LEU A 38 -19.68 -0.79 -3.95
CA LEU A 38 -18.52 -1.68 -3.90
C LEU A 38 -18.96 -3.13 -3.74
N THR A 39 -18.38 -4.02 -4.53
CA THR A 39 -18.60 -5.47 -4.53
C THR A 39 -17.30 -6.22 -4.31
N SER A 40 -17.36 -7.54 -4.19
CA SER A 40 -16.20 -8.42 -4.14
C SER A 40 -15.29 -8.27 -5.36
N ASP A 41 -15.86 -7.97 -6.54
CA ASP A 41 -15.07 -7.83 -7.76
C ASP A 41 -14.10 -6.66 -7.71
N HIS A 42 -14.48 -5.56 -7.03
CA HIS A 42 -13.58 -4.44 -6.80
C HIS A 42 -12.39 -4.81 -5.90
N LEU A 43 -12.62 -5.67 -4.88
CA LEU A 43 -11.55 -6.21 -4.04
C LEU A 43 -10.64 -7.16 -4.81
N LEU A 44 -11.24 -8.06 -5.61
CA LEU A 44 -10.49 -8.98 -6.46
C LEU A 44 -9.65 -8.22 -7.48
N ALA A 45 -10.21 -7.19 -8.12
CA ALA A 45 -9.49 -6.33 -9.05
C ALA A 45 -8.29 -5.65 -8.39
N SER A 46 -8.50 -5.07 -7.21
CA SER A 46 -7.46 -4.34 -6.47
C SER A 46 -6.27 -5.22 -6.04
N SER A 47 -6.49 -6.51 -5.89
CA SER A 47 -5.48 -7.50 -5.48
C SER A 47 -5.06 -8.46 -6.60
N ALA A 48 -5.49 -8.20 -7.84
CA ALA A 48 -5.16 -9.06 -8.99
C ALA A 48 -3.74 -8.77 -9.51
N LEU A 49 -2.73 -9.34 -8.81
CA LEU A 49 -1.32 -9.26 -9.20
C LEU A 49 -1.12 -9.76 -10.64
N PRO A 50 -0.43 -8.99 -11.50
CA PRO A 50 -0.13 -9.40 -12.87
C PRO A 50 0.61 -10.73 -12.90
N PHE A 51 0.33 -11.53 -13.90
CA PHE A 51 0.88 -12.87 -14.15
C PHE A 51 0.49 -13.94 -13.11
N VAL A 52 -0.05 -13.56 -11.94
CA VAL A 52 -0.48 -14.48 -10.87
C VAL A 52 -1.98 -14.68 -10.90
N PHE A 53 -2.73 -13.59 -11.00
CA PHE A 53 -4.20 -13.62 -11.03
C PHE A 53 -4.73 -13.04 -12.34
N PRO A 54 -5.87 -13.55 -12.82
CA PRO A 54 -6.51 -12.98 -13.99
C PRO A 54 -7.04 -11.57 -13.69
N ALA A 55 -7.06 -10.71 -14.70
CA ALA A 55 -7.72 -9.42 -14.60
C ALA A 55 -9.22 -9.60 -14.32
N THR A 56 -9.78 -8.73 -13.49
CA THR A 56 -11.18 -8.76 -13.10
C THR A 56 -12.01 -7.88 -14.03
N HIS A 57 -13.11 -8.40 -14.54
CA HIS A 57 -14.03 -7.65 -15.38
C HIS A 57 -15.06 -6.91 -14.53
N ILE A 58 -15.10 -5.58 -14.62
CA ILE A 58 -16.07 -4.72 -13.92
C ILE A 58 -16.72 -3.78 -14.95
N GLY A 59 -18.02 -3.93 -15.14
CA GLY A 59 -18.74 -3.22 -16.20
C GLY A 59 -18.30 -3.70 -17.57
N ASP A 60 -17.71 -2.83 -18.36
CA ASP A 60 -17.21 -3.10 -19.73
C ASP A 60 -15.67 -3.13 -19.81
N LYS A 61 -14.95 -3.08 -18.65
CA LYS A 61 -13.51 -2.93 -18.58
C LYS A 61 -12.82 -3.99 -17.74
N PHE A 62 -11.52 -4.15 -18.00
CA PHE A 62 -10.65 -5.05 -17.26
C PHE A 62 -9.78 -4.27 -16.28
N TYR A 63 -9.72 -4.78 -15.04
CA TYR A 63 -8.99 -4.18 -13.94
C TYR A 63 -8.00 -5.18 -13.34
N GLY A 64 -6.87 -4.66 -12.90
CA GLY A 64 -5.86 -5.40 -12.16
C GLY A 64 -5.40 -4.66 -10.93
N ASP A 65 -4.34 -5.16 -10.30
CA ASP A 65 -3.79 -4.65 -9.06
C ASP A 65 -3.63 -3.13 -9.07
N GLY A 66 -4.11 -2.50 -8.00
CA GLY A 66 -4.15 -1.05 -7.90
C GLY A 66 -2.78 -0.39 -7.94
N SER A 67 -1.75 -1.04 -7.48
CA SER A 67 -0.38 -0.50 -7.39
C SER A 67 0.25 -0.21 -8.76
N ILE A 68 -0.15 -0.91 -9.83
CA ILE A 68 0.48 -0.79 -11.17
C ILE A 68 0.41 0.65 -11.71
N HIS A 69 -0.74 1.32 -11.56
CA HIS A 69 -0.94 2.69 -12.05
C HIS A 69 -1.05 3.72 -10.92
N GLN A 70 -0.87 3.32 -9.66
CA GLN A 70 -1.04 4.20 -8.50
C GLN A 70 0.19 5.06 -8.22
N LEU A 71 0.34 6.14 -8.97
CA LEU A 71 1.44 7.12 -8.81
C LEU A 71 1.28 8.05 -7.59
N SER A 72 0.14 8.03 -6.92
CA SER A 72 -0.18 8.89 -5.77
C SER A 72 -1.09 8.14 -4.80
N PRO A 73 -0.55 7.30 -3.92
CA PRO A 73 -1.34 6.49 -2.98
C PRO A 73 -2.21 7.31 -2.01
N LEU A 74 -1.78 8.52 -1.65
CA LEU A 74 -2.51 9.41 -0.75
C LEU A 74 -3.67 10.14 -1.44
N SER A 75 -3.64 10.22 -2.77
CA SER A 75 -4.60 11.00 -3.55
C SER A 75 -6.07 10.63 -3.30
N PRO A 76 -6.47 9.35 -3.24
CA PRO A 76 -7.86 8.99 -2.96
C PRO A 76 -8.36 9.52 -1.61
N ALA A 77 -7.57 9.35 -0.55
CA ALA A 77 -7.93 9.84 0.78
C ALA A 77 -8.08 11.38 0.81
N ILE A 78 -7.14 12.09 0.16
CA ILE A 78 -7.17 13.56 0.07
C ILE A 78 -8.41 14.03 -0.73
N HIS A 79 -8.73 13.39 -1.86
CA HIS A 79 -9.92 13.72 -2.64
C HIS A 79 -11.23 13.43 -1.90
N LEU A 80 -11.24 12.43 -1.02
CA LEU A 80 -12.36 12.13 -0.14
C LEU A 80 -12.39 13.02 1.12
N GLY A 81 -11.51 14.02 1.22
CA GLY A 81 -11.52 15.05 2.25
C GLY A 81 -10.80 14.68 3.54
N ALA A 82 -9.94 13.68 3.54
CA ALA A 82 -9.16 13.33 4.72
C ALA A 82 -8.17 14.45 5.08
N GLU A 83 -8.17 14.85 6.34
CA GLU A 83 -7.23 15.80 6.95
C GLU A 83 -6.19 15.07 7.81
N ARG A 84 -6.46 13.82 8.17
CA ARG A 84 -5.57 12.93 8.92
C ARG A 84 -5.56 11.56 8.27
N ILE A 85 -4.39 11.03 7.94
CA ILE A 85 -4.23 9.75 7.23
C ILE A 85 -3.29 8.86 8.04
N LEU A 86 -3.83 7.77 8.59
CA LEU A 86 -3.04 6.68 9.13
C LEU A 86 -2.68 5.73 7.99
N LEU A 87 -1.39 5.56 7.76
CA LEU A 87 -0.83 4.71 6.71
C LEU A 87 -0.24 3.45 7.31
N ILE A 88 -0.64 2.31 6.78
CA ILE A 88 -0.03 1.02 7.10
C ILE A 88 0.65 0.55 5.81
N THR A 89 1.98 0.42 5.85
CA THR A 89 2.79 0.04 4.69
C THR A 89 3.45 -1.31 4.90
N LEU A 90 3.90 -1.92 3.82
CA LEU A 90 4.69 -3.14 3.84
C LEU A 90 6.18 -2.87 3.53
N ASP A 91 6.55 -1.58 3.42
CA ASP A 91 7.93 -1.19 3.12
C ASP A 91 8.88 -1.74 4.19
N PRO A 92 10.03 -2.29 3.80
CA PRO A 92 11.03 -2.76 4.74
C PRO A 92 11.55 -1.61 5.63
N PRO A 93 12.11 -1.91 6.80
CA PRO A 93 12.77 -0.92 7.64
C PRO A 93 13.87 -0.19 6.87
N ALA A 94 14.05 1.12 7.12
CA ALA A 94 14.98 1.99 6.40
C ALA A 94 16.47 1.54 6.42
N HIS A 95 16.82 0.52 7.20
CA HIS A 95 18.18 0.02 7.38
C HIS A 95 18.46 -1.29 6.60
N THR A 96 17.48 -1.87 5.90
CA THR A 96 17.73 -2.98 4.99
C THR A 96 18.30 -2.42 3.70
N ALA A 97 19.64 -2.38 3.61
CA ALA A 97 20.29 -2.07 2.34
C ALA A 97 19.89 -3.13 1.31
N PRO A 98 19.55 -2.73 0.08
CA PRO A 98 19.26 -3.69 -0.97
C PRO A 98 20.49 -4.60 -1.14
N THR A 99 20.34 -5.87 -0.86
CA THR A 99 21.39 -6.87 -1.08
C THR A 99 21.45 -7.13 -2.58
N PHE A 100 22.30 -6.38 -3.26
CA PHE A 100 22.67 -6.68 -4.64
C PHE A 100 23.53 -7.95 -4.65
N HIS A 101 22.94 -9.08 -4.97
CA HIS A 101 23.71 -10.28 -5.22
C HIS A 101 24.34 -10.19 -6.61
N HIS A 102 25.65 -10.35 -6.67
CA HIS A 102 26.44 -10.43 -7.91
C HIS A 102 26.20 -11.80 -8.61
N GLY A 103 24.97 -12.05 -9.02
CA GLY A 103 24.58 -13.24 -9.79
C GLY A 103 24.19 -12.86 -11.22
N HIS A 104 24.05 -13.87 -12.09
CA HIS A 104 23.54 -13.67 -13.44
C HIS A 104 22.07 -13.19 -13.36
N LEU A 105 21.78 -11.99 -13.89
CA LEU A 105 20.44 -11.46 -14.01
C LEU A 105 19.61 -12.39 -14.91
N THR A 106 18.62 -13.05 -14.33
CA THR A 106 17.62 -13.82 -15.07
C THR A 106 16.43 -12.94 -15.41
N SER A 107 15.67 -13.30 -16.45
CA SER A 107 14.43 -12.58 -16.81
C SER A 107 13.43 -12.53 -15.65
N SER A 108 13.41 -13.56 -14.79
CA SER A 108 12.58 -13.59 -13.59
C SER A 108 13.04 -12.59 -12.54
N ASN A 109 14.35 -12.39 -12.35
CA ASN A 109 14.88 -11.38 -11.44
C ASN A 109 14.51 -9.97 -11.91
N ILE A 110 14.58 -9.72 -13.22
CA ILE A 110 14.17 -8.43 -13.79
C ILE A 110 12.68 -8.20 -13.59
N ALA A 111 11.83 -9.20 -13.81
CA ALA A 111 10.38 -9.09 -13.59
C ALA A 111 10.05 -8.85 -12.10
N SER A 112 10.73 -9.52 -11.18
CA SER A 112 10.59 -9.29 -9.75
C SER A 112 10.98 -7.86 -9.38
N HIS A 113 12.14 -7.38 -9.84
CA HIS A 113 12.56 -6.00 -9.60
C HIS A 113 11.62 -4.94 -10.18
N LEU A 114 11.05 -5.19 -11.36
CA LEU A 114 10.05 -4.27 -11.94
C LEU A 114 8.79 -4.20 -11.06
N LEU A 115 8.32 -5.34 -10.56
CA LEU A 115 7.19 -5.38 -9.64
C LEU A 115 7.53 -4.66 -8.34
N ASP A 116 8.66 -4.94 -7.73
CA ASP A 116 9.11 -4.32 -6.48
C ASP A 116 9.19 -2.79 -6.61
N THR A 117 9.77 -2.29 -7.69
CA THR A 117 9.87 -0.84 -7.96
C THR A 117 8.50 -0.18 -8.10
N VAL A 118 7.56 -0.85 -8.77
CA VAL A 118 6.18 -0.35 -8.92
C VAL A 118 5.47 -0.25 -7.56
N PHE A 119 5.74 -1.17 -6.64
CA PHE A 119 5.06 -1.21 -5.34
C PHE A 119 5.66 -0.27 -4.29
N THR A 120 6.98 0.00 -4.31
CA THR A 120 7.67 0.61 -3.16
C THR A 120 7.93 2.11 -3.29
N ASP A 121 8.26 2.62 -4.49
CA ASP A 121 8.80 3.98 -4.64
C ASP A 121 7.75 5.10 -4.64
N THR A 122 6.49 4.79 -4.92
CA THR A 122 5.45 5.81 -5.13
C THR A 122 4.99 6.48 -3.85
N LEU A 123 4.94 5.75 -2.73
CA LEU A 123 4.46 6.28 -1.45
C LEU A 123 5.42 7.31 -0.84
N ASN A 124 6.71 7.04 -0.85
CA ASN A 124 7.71 7.95 -0.28
C ASN A 124 7.73 9.28 -1.04
N SER A 125 7.65 9.25 -2.37
CA SER A 125 7.55 10.45 -3.21
C SER A 125 6.29 11.25 -2.95
N ASP A 126 5.16 10.59 -2.69
CA ASP A 126 3.88 11.26 -2.42
C ASP A 126 3.87 11.86 -1.00
N LEU A 127 4.49 11.20 -0.01
CA LEU A 127 4.69 11.73 1.34
C LEU A 127 5.60 12.97 1.33
N GLU A 128 6.71 12.96 0.58
CA GLU A 128 7.57 14.15 0.43
C GLU A 128 6.83 15.32 -0.20
N ARG A 129 6.02 15.05 -1.24
CA ARG A 129 5.18 16.07 -1.87
C ARG A 129 4.19 16.66 -0.87
N LEU A 130 3.51 15.82 -0.10
CA LEU A 130 2.57 16.25 0.92
C LEU A 130 3.26 17.10 2.00
N TRP A 131 4.43 16.67 2.47
CA TRP A 131 5.24 17.42 3.43
C TRP A 131 5.60 18.82 2.91
N ARG A 132 6.05 18.95 1.65
CA ARG A 132 6.34 20.24 1.02
C ARG A 132 5.10 21.12 0.92
N ILE A 133 3.94 20.54 0.57
CA ILE A 133 2.67 21.27 0.54
C ILE A 133 2.31 21.77 1.94
N ASN A 134 2.41 20.96 2.96
CA ASN A 134 2.15 21.35 4.34
C ASN A 134 3.06 22.51 4.78
N GLN A 135 4.37 22.41 4.52
CA GLN A 135 5.31 23.50 4.82
C GLN A 135 4.95 24.80 4.10
N THR A 136 4.57 24.71 2.82
CA THR A 136 4.13 25.90 2.07
C THR A 136 2.88 26.51 2.67
N LEU A 137 1.91 25.69 3.07
CA LEU A 137 0.70 26.15 3.74
C LEU A 137 0.98 26.83 5.09
N ASP A 138 1.99 26.36 5.83
CA ASP A 138 2.38 26.96 7.11
C ASP A 138 2.97 28.37 6.97
N LEU A 139 3.52 28.70 5.80
CA LEU A 139 4.03 30.06 5.48
C LEU A 139 2.93 31.04 5.06
N ILE A 140 1.75 30.55 4.71
CA ILE A 140 0.63 31.35 4.24
C ILE A 140 -0.23 31.80 5.42
N PRO A 141 -0.54 33.13 5.55
CA PRO A 141 -1.42 33.62 6.60
C PRO A 141 -2.80 32.94 6.55
N GLU A 142 -3.38 32.68 7.72
CA GLU A 142 -4.63 31.92 7.85
C GLU A 142 -5.78 32.47 7.02
N ARG A 143 -5.90 33.80 6.93
CA ARG A 143 -6.92 34.48 6.13
C ARG A 143 -6.84 34.15 4.62
N GLU A 144 -5.63 33.94 4.12
CA GLU A 144 -5.40 33.61 2.71
C GLU A 144 -5.48 32.08 2.50
N ARG A 145 -5.05 31.30 3.48
CA ARG A 145 -5.13 29.84 3.46
C ARG A 145 -6.55 29.33 3.24
N ASN A 146 -7.54 29.98 3.87
CA ASN A 146 -8.96 29.63 3.73
C ASN A 146 -9.53 29.87 2.33
N ARG A 147 -8.83 30.65 1.47
CA ARG A 147 -9.19 30.85 0.05
C ARG A 147 -8.61 29.77 -0.86
N LEU A 148 -7.62 29.02 -0.38
CA LEU A 148 -7.02 27.95 -1.15
C LEU A 148 -7.89 26.69 -1.08
N LYS A 149 -7.90 25.93 -2.18
CA LYS A 149 -8.51 24.60 -2.20
C LYS A 149 -7.61 23.53 -1.55
N LEU A 150 -6.44 23.93 -1.04
CA LEU A 150 -5.48 23.07 -0.40
C LEU A 150 -5.72 23.06 1.10
N LYS A 151 -5.72 21.88 1.68
CA LYS A 151 -5.82 21.67 3.13
C LYS A 151 -4.55 21.01 3.65
N ARG A 152 -4.18 21.34 4.88
CA ARG A 152 -3.15 20.62 5.60
C ARG A 152 -3.61 19.19 5.87
N VAL A 153 -2.77 18.21 5.59
CA VAL A 153 -3.05 16.80 5.84
C VAL A 153 -1.95 16.23 6.72
N GLU A 154 -2.34 15.74 7.89
CA GLU A 154 -1.43 15.05 8.80
C GLU A 154 -1.33 13.57 8.45
N THR A 155 -0.13 13.02 8.61
CA THR A 155 0.11 11.59 8.32
C THR A 155 0.80 10.90 9.49
N CYS A 156 0.36 9.69 9.80
CA CYS A 156 1.05 8.76 10.68
C CYS A 156 1.33 7.48 9.89
N VAL A 157 2.61 7.13 9.73
CA VAL A 157 3.03 5.95 8.95
C VAL A 157 3.48 4.85 9.89
N LEU A 158 2.84 3.70 9.81
CA LEU A 158 3.25 2.47 10.49
C LEU A 158 3.97 1.57 9.47
N LYS A 159 5.19 1.17 9.81
CA LYS A 159 6.03 0.28 9.00
C LYS A 159 6.34 -0.99 9.80
N PRO A 160 6.50 -2.14 9.15
CA PRO A 160 6.95 -3.36 9.83
C PRO A 160 8.37 -3.15 10.37
N SER A 161 8.64 -3.65 11.58
CA SER A 161 9.98 -3.61 12.19
C SER A 161 10.93 -4.65 11.62
N GLN A 162 10.43 -5.61 10.85
CA GLN A 162 11.19 -6.67 10.22
C GLN A 162 10.96 -6.67 8.72
N ASP A 163 11.95 -7.16 7.97
CA ASP A 163 11.85 -7.40 6.54
C ASP A 163 10.93 -8.60 6.29
N LEU A 164 9.81 -8.36 5.61
CA LEU A 164 8.77 -9.37 5.36
C LEU A 164 9.25 -10.41 4.34
N ASP A 165 10.14 -10.06 3.43
CA ASP A 165 10.70 -10.97 2.42
C ASP A 165 11.65 -11.97 3.09
N LEU A 166 12.52 -11.50 3.99
CA LEU A 166 13.36 -12.36 4.81
C LEU A 166 12.52 -13.30 5.68
N LEU A 167 11.42 -12.79 6.24
CA LEU A 167 10.49 -13.59 7.02
C LEU A 167 9.84 -14.67 6.15
N ALA A 168 9.40 -14.33 4.93
CA ALA A 168 8.80 -15.27 3.98
C ALA A 168 9.76 -16.40 3.59
N LEU A 169 11.05 -16.10 3.37
CA LEU A 169 12.07 -17.10 3.04
C LEU A 169 12.16 -18.22 4.08
N ALA A 170 12.02 -17.90 5.36
CA ALA A 170 12.03 -18.91 6.43
C ALA A 170 10.89 -19.94 6.32
N TYR A 171 9.80 -19.55 5.66
CA TYR A 171 8.62 -20.40 5.47
C TYR A 171 8.57 -21.09 4.10
N LEU A 172 9.36 -20.68 3.11
CA LEU A 172 9.37 -21.30 1.77
C LEU A 172 9.59 -22.82 1.81
N ARG A 173 10.47 -23.28 2.70
CA ARG A 173 10.76 -24.72 2.86
C ARG A 173 9.59 -25.51 3.43
N LYS A 174 8.65 -24.87 4.12
CA LYS A 174 7.47 -25.48 4.74
C LYS A 174 6.29 -25.61 3.77
N LEU A 175 6.37 -24.97 2.60
CA LEU A 175 5.33 -25.04 1.60
C LEU A 175 5.25 -26.42 0.92
N PRO A 176 4.06 -26.86 0.52
CA PRO A 176 3.87 -28.03 -0.32
C PRO A 176 4.70 -27.96 -1.61
N VAL A 177 5.17 -29.12 -2.10
CA VAL A 177 6.09 -29.19 -3.24
C VAL A 177 5.52 -28.53 -4.51
N HIS A 178 4.22 -28.67 -4.75
CA HIS A 178 3.56 -28.05 -5.90
C HIS A 178 3.56 -26.52 -5.84
N LEU A 179 3.34 -25.94 -4.65
CA LEU A 179 3.42 -24.49 -4.47
C LEU A 179 4.86 -23.98 -4.61
N ARG A 180 5.83 -24.70 -4.07
CA ARG A 180 7.25 -24.34 -4.26
C ARG A 180 7.66 -24.39 -5.75
N ARG A 181 7.14 -25.36 -6.52
CA ARG A 181 7.36 -25.43 -7.96
C ARG A 181 6.73 -24.24 -8.69
N LEU A 182 5.49 -23.88 -8.34
CA LEU A 182 4.82 -22.70 -8.90
C LEU A 182 5.61 -21.41 -8.63
N LEU A 183 6.01 -21.19 -7.37
CA LEU A 183 6.81 -20.01 -7.00
C LEU A 183 8.14 -19.97 -7.76
N ARG A 184 8.79 -21.14 -7.98
CA ARG A 184 10.03 -21.23 -8.75
C ARG A 184 9.81 -20.86 -10.22
N VAL A 185 8.69 -21.24 -10.83
CA VAL A 185 8.33 -20.85 -12.20
C VAL A 185 8.11 -19.33 -12.29
N LEU A 186 7.57 -18.73 -11.23
CA LEU A 186 7.39 -17.27 -11.10
C LEU A 186 8.69 -16.52 -10.73
N GLY A 187 9.83 -17.25 -10.63
CA GLY A 187 11.14 -16.65 -10.37
C GLY A 187 11.55 -16.57 -8.91
N VAL A 188 10.74 -17.08 -7.99
CA VAL A 188 11.12 -17.19 -6.57
C VAL A 188 12.08 -18.36 -6.40
N THR A 189 13.39 -18.08 -6.43
CA THR A 189 14.42 -19.04 -6.06
C THR A 189 14.65 -18.92 -4.55
N GLY A 190 14.77 -20.04 -3.86
CA GLY A 190 14.88 -20.06 -2.38
C GLY A 190 16.16 -19.42 -1.81
N ASP A 191 17.01 -18.86 -2.66
CA ASP A 191 18.31 -18.27 -2.32
C ASP A 191 18.31 -16.73 -2.41
N GLU A 192 17.24 -16.12 -2.96
CA GLU A 192 17.13 -14.68 -3.14
C GLU A 192 15.84 -14.16 -2.47
N THR A 193 15.93 -12.97 -1.87
CA THR A 193 14.75 -12.23 -1.39
C THR A 193 13.91 -11.79 -2.59
N SER A 194 12.65 -12.19 -2.60
CA SER A 194 11.70 -11.80 -3.64
C SER A 194 10.40 -11.39 -2.97
N SER A 195 9.97 -10.16 -3.19
CA SER A 195 8.71 -9.63 -2.66
C SER A 195 7.51 -10.43 -3.15
N LEU A 196 7.60 -11.10 -4.31
CA LEU A 196 6.57 -12.05 -4.75
C LEU A 196 6.37 -13.21 -3.77
N ALA A 197 7.43 -13.65 -3.09
CA ALA A 197 7.30 -14.70 -2.08
C ALA A 197 6.44 -14.26 -0.91
N SER A 198 6.67 -13.08 -0.39
CA SER A 198 5.92 -12.51 0.74
C SER A 198 4.46 -12.27 0.38
N PHE A 199 4.16 -11.75 -0.81
CA PHE A 199 2.80 -11.51 -1.29
C PHE A 199 1.99 -12.80 -1.52
N LEU A 200 2.63 -13.89 -1.91
CA LEU A 200 1.96 -15.16 -2.25
C LEU A 200 2.02 -16.21 -1.13
N MET A 201 2.68 -15.89 -0.02
CA MET A 201 2.88 -16.80 1.11
C MET A 201 1.64 -16.89 2.00
N PHE A 202 0.58 -17.55 1.55
CA PHE A 202 -0.62 -17.82 2.36
C PHE A 202 -0.46 -19.08 3.23
N TYR A 203 0.71 -19.24 3.87
CA TYR A 203 0.95 -20.32 4.82
C TYR A 203 0.49 -19.90 6.23
N PRO A 204 -0.31 -20.72 6.96
CA PRO A 204 -0.89 -20.30 8.24
C PRO A 204 0.13 -19.80 9.27
N GLY A 205 1.28 -20.47 9.38
CA GLY A 205 2.34 -20.06 10.31
C GLY A 205 2.97 -18.71 9.95
N TYR A 206 3.10 -18.40 8.66
CA TYR A 206 3.57 -17.10 8.19
C TYR A 206 2.54 -16.01 8.48
N CYS A 207 1.27 -16.24 8.14
CA CYS A 207 0.20 -15.28 8.42
C CYS A 207 0.06 -14.97 9.92
N GLN A 208 0.16 -15.98 10.78
CA GLN A 208 0.16 -15.77 12.23
C GLN A 208 1.35 -14.94 12.71
N GLN A 209 2.52 -15.15 12.11
CA GLN A 209 3.70 -14.36 12.44
C GLN A 209 3.55 -12.90 11.99
N LEU A 210 2.97 -12.65 10.81
CA LEU A 210 2.67 -11.30 10.34
C LEU A 210 1.67 -10.59 11.27
N ILE A 211 0.61 -11.27 11.68
CA ILE A 211 -0.39 -10.71 12.60
C ILE A 211 0.28 -10.34 13.93
N LYS A 212 1.13 -11.25 14.47
CA LYS A 212 1.87 -10.99 15.71
C LYS A 212 2.84 -9.80 15.55
N LEU A 213 3.56 -9.74 14.44
CA LEU A 213 4.48 -8.65 14.14
C LEU A 213 3.73 -7.30 14.09
N GLY A 214 2.68 -7.19 13.29
CA GLY A 214 1.90 -5.96 13.19
C GLY A 214 1.28 -5.52 14.51
N TYR A 215 0.83 -6.48 15.34
CA TYR A 215 0.33 -6.18 16.68
C TYR A 215 1.43 -5.60 17.58
N LEU A 216 2.60 -6.23 17.62
CA LEU A 216 3.72 -5.77 18.44
C LEU A 216 4.26 -4.42 17.97
N ASP A 217 4.40 -4.23 16.67
CA ASP A 217 4.87 -2.97 16.08
C ASP A 217 3.93 -1.82 16.42
N THR A 218 2.61 -2.06 16.34
CA THR A 218 1.60 -1.06 16.72
C THR A 218 1.66 -0.74 18.22
N LEU A 219 1.86 -1.76 19.09
CA LEU A 219 2.03 -1.54 20.53
C LEU A 219 3.29 -0.75 20.85
N ASN A 220 4.38 -0.99 20.17
CA ASN A 220 5.64 -0.25 20.36
C ASN A 220 5.48 1.24 20.01
N GLU A 221 4.61 1.55 19.04
CA GLU A 221 4.28 2.92 18.62
C GLU A 221 2.98 3.45 19.24
N ARG A 222 2.44 2.79 20.25
CA ARG A 222 1.13 3.04 20.84
C ARG A 222 0.90 4.52 21.14
N ARG A 223 1.81 5.18 21.87
CA ARG A 223 1.67 6.60 22.23
C ARG A 223 1.53 7.52 21.02
N ARG A 224 2.32 7.25 19.97
CA ARG A 224 2.28 8.00 18.71
C ARG A 224 0.95 7.81 17.98
N VAL A 225 0.45 6.59 17.93
CA VAL A 225 -0.83 6.24 17.30
C VAL A 225 -2.00 6.85 18.08
N GLU A 226 -2.02 6.72 19.41
CA GLU A 226 -3.06 7.29 20.28
C GLU A 226 -3.11 8.81 20.16
N ALA A 227 -1.96 9.49 20.23
CA ALA A 227 -1.88 10.94 20.02
C ALA A 227 -2.39 11.34 18.63
N PHE A 228 -2.00 10.58 17.59
CA PHE A 228 -2.48 10.83 16.23
C PHE A 228 -3.99 10.61 16.12
N LEU A 229 -4.57 9.63 16.77
CA LEU A 229 -6.01 9.36 16.77
C LEU A 229 -6.81 10.29 17.67
N GLY A 230 -6.12 11.09 18.53
CA GLY A 230 -6.78 11.95 19.52
C GLY A 230 -7.42 11.16 20.65
N ILE A 231 -6.89 9.98 20.94
CA ILE A 231 -7.28 9.16 22.09
C ILE A 231 -6.49 9.69 23.26
N GLU A 232 -7.13 10.45 24.16
CA GLU A 232 -6.52 10.86 25.43
C GLU A 232 -6.32 9.61 26.30
N GLU A 233 -5.12 9.46 26.88
CA GLU A 233 -4.92 8.49 27.96
C GLU A 233 -5.97 8.79 29.04
N MET A 234 -6.89 7.89 29.25
CA MET A 234 -7.65 7.89 30.50
C MET A 234 -6.66 7.57 31.61
N VAL A 235 -6.13 8.63 32.24
CA VAL A 235 -5.32 8.49 33.46
C VAL A 235 -6.21 7.73 34.45
N PRO A 236 -5.78 6.57 34.98
CA PRO A 236 -6.54 5.92 36.04
C PRO A 236 -6.61 6.92 37.18
N VAL A 237 -7.83 7.34 37.55
CA VAL A 237 -8.05 8.07 38.78
C VAL A 237 -7.68 7.08 39.88
N GLU A 238 -6.50 7.25 40.48
CA GLU A 238 -6.14 6.58 41.73
C GLU A 238 -7.18 6.96 42.80
N THR A 239 -8.01 6.00 43.16
CA THR A 239 -8.90 6.04 44.30
C THR A 239 -8.23 5.42 45.51
#